data_6c014db44a6258da03492f5118c1c13b
#
_entry.id   6c014db44a6258da03492f5118c1c13b
#
_cell.length_a   1.000
_cell.length_b   1.000
_cell.length_c   1.000
_cell.angle_alpha   90.00
_cell.angle_beta   90.00
_cell.angle_gamma   90.00
#
_symmetry.space_group_name_H-M   'P 1'
#
loop_
_entity.id
_entity.type
_entity.pdbx_description
1 polymer ?
#
loop_
_entity_poly.entity_id
_entity_poly.type
_entity_poly.pdbx_seq_one_letter_code
_entity_poly.pdbx_strand_id
1 'polypeptide(L)'
;MKFFVSLLLLISFSISFSQTNDVDNKYLEDQFYLGLYYSTLTSSPENFNQNKFSSTLNFGFIRDLPLNNERNFGVGIGAGLSLSSSSSNLKLNEINNVISGEIVSGEDFTKNKWNTSSIEIPFEIRWRTSTPTNYKFWRVYAEIG
;
A
#
# COMPACT_ATOMS: atom_id res chain seq x y z
N MET A 1 -8.12 27.09 13.27
CA MET A 1 -6.79 27.61 12.92
C MET A 1 -5.76 27.44 14.04
N LYS A 2 -6.01 27.85 15.27
CA LYS A 2 -5.03 27.74 16.38
C LYS A 2 -4.64 26.29 16.71
N PHE A 3 -5.56 25.33 16.65
CA PHE A 3 -5.31 23.90 16.88
C PHE A 3 -4.37 23.27 15.83
N PHE A 4 -4.49 23.66 14.57
CA PHE A 4 -3.65 23.18 13.48
C PHE A 4 -2.20 23.67 13.58
N VAL A 5 -2.03 24.91 14.01
CA VAL A 5 -0.70 25.50 14.23
C VAL A 5 -0.01 24.87 15.45
N SER A 6 -0.76 24.56 16.53
CA SER A 6 -0.22 23.84 17.70
C SER A 6 0.21 22.41 17.35
N LEU A 7 -0.55 21.70 16.50
CA LEU A 7 -0.20 20.37 16.04
C LEU A 7 1.05 20.36 15.16
N LEU A 8 1.18 21.37 14.28
CA LEU A 8 2.38 21.54 13.44
C LEU A 8 3.63 21.85 14.27
N LEU A 9 3.51 22.66 15.31
CA LEU A 9 4.59 22.97 16.25
C LEU A 9 5.01 21.74 17.08
N LEU A 10 4.07 20.89 17.49
CA LEU A 10 4.38 19.64 18.20
C LEU A 10 5.15 18.64 17.32
N ILE A 11 4.80 18.54 16.03
CA ILE A 11 5.49 17.69 15.07
C ILE A 11 6.90 18.18 14.78
N SER A 12 7.11 19.51 14.71
CA SER A 12 8.44 20.09 14.48
C SER A 12 9.41 19.90 15.67
N PHE A 13 8.91 19.81 16.88
CA PHE A 13 9.74 19.53 18.07
C PHE A 13 10.27 18.10 18.13
N SER A 14 9.55 17.14 17.51
CA SER A 14 9.95 15.72 17.51
C SER A 14 11.14 15.42 16.56
N ILE A 15 11.45 16.31 15.63
CA ILE A 15 12.51 16.10 14.62
C ILE A 15 13.91 16.49 15.15
N SER A 16 13.99 17.25 16.25
CA SER A 16 15.26 17.84 16.72
C SER A 16 16.16 16.90 17.52
N PHE A 17 15.75 15.68 17.85
CA PHE A 17 16.53 14.77 18.71
C PHE A 17 17.28 13.65 17.96
N SER A 18 17.33 13.68 16.63
CA SER A 18 17.92 12.60 15.83
C SER A 18 19.30 12.91 15.22
N GLN A 19 20.16 13.64 15.90
CA GLN A 19 21.54 13.85 15.42
C GLN A 19 22.56 13.34 16.40
N THR A 20 22.65 12.03 16.58
CA THR A 20 23.84 11.38 17.09
C THR A 20 24.64 10.85 15.90
N ASN A 21 25.87 11.33 15.74
CA ASN A 21 26.83 10.88 14.73
C ASN A 21 27.42 9.48 15.02
N ASP A 22 26.78 8.67 15.83
CA ASP A 22 27.15 7.27 15.96
C ASP A 22 26.63 6.51 14.74
N VAL A 23 27.55 6.05 13.90
CA VAL A 23 27.23 5.09 12.83
C VAL A 23 26.68 3.84 13.51
N ASP A 24 25.36 3.74 13.57
CA ASP A 24 24.70 2.58 14.12
C ASP A 24 24.93 1.39 13.18
N ASN A 25 25.91 0.56 13.52
CA ASN A 25 26.16 -0.71 12.83
C ASN A 25 24.95 -1.68 12.91
N LYS A 26 23.91 -1.29 13.61
CA LYS A 26 22.67 -2.05 13.81
C LYS A 26 21.47 -1.38 13.17
N TYR A 27 21.63 -0.61 12.10
CA TYR A 27 20.53 0.06 11.45
C TYR A 27 19.47 -0.93 10.93
N LEU A 28 18.23 -0.47 10.95
CA LEU A 28 17.06 -1.17 10.42
C LEU A 28 16.57 -0.46 9.16
N GLU A 29 16.05 -1.22 8.21
CA GLU A 29 15.48 -0.69 6.97
C GLU A 29 13.96 -0.56 7.07
N ASP A 30 13.50 0.13 8.11
CA ASP A 30 12.09 0.47 8.23
C ASP A 30 11.70 1.42 7.09
N GLN A 31 10.55 1.17 6.47
CA GLN A 31 10.13 1.94 5.29
C GLN A 31 8.65 2.27 5.30
N PHE A 32 8.31 3.45 4.81
CA PHE A 32 6.97 3.77 4.36
C PHE A 32 6.85 3.42 2.89
N TYR A 33 5.72 2.86 2.50
CA TYR A 33 5.42 2.60 1.10
C TYR A 33 4.18 3.38 0.66
N LEU A 34 4.17 3.74 -0.61
CA LEU A 34 3.06 4.36 -1.31
C LEU A 34 2.99 3.77 -2.71
N GLY A 35 1.88 3.17 -3.05
CA GLY A 35 1.65 2.56 -4.35
C GLY A 35 0.41 3.14 -5.03
N LEU A 36 0.52 3.40 -6.33
CA LEU A 36 -0.59 3.76 -7.20
C LEU A 36 -0.69 2.72 -8.30
N TYR A 37 -1.84 2.08 -8.42
CA TYR A 37 -2.06 1.01 -9.38
C TYR A 37 -3.25 1.33 -10.28
N TYR A 38 -3.12 0.93 -11.52
CA TYR A 38 -4.24 0.84 -12.43
C TYR A 38 -4.77 -0.60 -12.45
N SER A 39 -6.07 -0.77 -12.26
CA SER A 39 -6.69 -2.09 -12.17
C SER A 39 -7.55 -2.34 -13.41
N THR A 40 -7.28 -3.46 -14.09
CA THR A 40 -8.08 -3.92 -15.22
C THR A 40 -8.42 -5.40 -15.06
N LEU A 41 -9.61 -5.80 -15.48
CA LEU A 41 -10.04 -7.19 -15.55
C LEU A 41 -9.66 -7.77 -16.90
N THR A 42 -8.88 -8.84 -16.91
CA THR A 42 -8.44 -9.53 -18.13
C THR A 42 -9.38 -10.65 -18.60
N SER A 43 -10.19 -11.21 -17.67
CA SER A 43 -11.18 -12.25 -17.98
C SER A 43 -12.54 -11.78 -17.47
N SER A 44 -13.27 -11.09 -18.32
CA SER A 44 -14.60 -10.58 -18.00
C SER A 44 -15.70 -11.38 -18.71
N PRO A 45 -16.91 -11.47 -18.13
CA PRO A 45 -18.08 -12.00 -18.82
C PRO A 45 -18.41 -11.24 -20.09
N GLU A 46 -19.21 -11.85 -20.97
CA GLU A 46 -19.72 -11.16 -22.15
C GLU A 46 -20.47 -9.87 -21.77
N ASN A 47 -20.26 -8.82 -22.54
CA ASN A 47 -20.84 -7.47 -22.33
C ASN A 47 -20.40 -6.73 -21.04
N PHE A 48 -19.46 -7.31 -20.26
CA PHE A 48 -18.85 -6.56 -19.16
C PHE A 48 -17.89 -5.51 -19.72
N ASN A 49 -17.99 -4.29 -19.22
CA ASN A 49 -17.12 -3.21 -19.66
C ASN A 49 -16.65 -2.36 -18.48
N GLN A 50 -15.34 -2.15 -18.43
CA GLN A 50 -14.69 -1.21 -17.53
C GLN A 50 -14.55 0.16 -18.21
N ASN A 51 -15.63 0.93 -18.25
CA ASN A 51 -15.73 2.14 -19.06
C ASN A 51 -14.93 3.34 -18.53
N LYS A 52 -14.41 3.25 -17.30
CA LYS A 52 -13.72 4.36 -16.64
C LYS A 52 -12.51 3.89 -15.88
N PHE A 53 -11.65 4.83 -15.57
CA PHE A 53 -10.42 4.63 -14.81
C PHE A 53 -10.69 3.96 -13.45
N SER A 54 -10.10 2.80 -13.27
CA SER A 54 -10.10 2.05 -12.02
C SER A 54 -8.70 2.11 -11.42
N SER A 55 -8.59 2.53 -10.18
CA SER A 55 -7.31 2.75 -9.51
C SER A 55 -7.31 2.27 -8.07
N THR A 56 -6.13 1.91 -7.60
CA THR A 56 -5.91 1.54 -6.21
C THR A 56 -4.76 2.38 -5.67
N LEU A 57 -4.94 2.92 -4.47
CA LEU A 57 -3.94 3.62 -3.68
C LEU A 57 -3.62 2.77 -2.46
N ASN A 58 -2.36 2.34 -2.35
CA ASN A 58 -1.86 1.60 -1.20
C ASN A 58 -0.84 2.45 -0.46
N PHE A 59 -0.89 2.44 0.86
CA PHE A 59 0.11 3.09 1.68
C PHE A 59 0.21 2.42 3.05
N GLY A 60 1.41 2.40 3.60
CA GLY A 60 1.64 1.78 4.89
C GLY A 60 3.08 1.89 5.34
N PHE A 61 3.39 1.10 6.36
CA PHE A 61 4.69 1.02 6.98
C PHE A 61 5.11 -0.43 7.13
N ILE A 62 6.39 -0.71 6.81
CA ILE A 62 6.99 -2.03 6.95
C ILE A 62 8.21 -1.90 7.86
N ARG A 63 8.25 -2.73 8.90
CA ARG A 63 9.36 -2.84 9.82
C ARG A 63 10.33 -3.93 9.39
N ASP A 64 11.61 -3.64 9.44
CA ASP A 64 12.68 -4.57 9.15
C ASP A 64 13.05 -5.40 10.37
N LEU A 65 13.03 -6.73 10.20
CA LEU A 65 13.41 -7.70 11.23
C LEU A 65 14.57 -8.54 10.70
N PRO A 66 15.82 -8.18 11.01
CA PRO A 66 16.98 -8.96 10.60
C PRO A 66 16.99 -10.30 11.30
N LEU A 67 17.25 -11.38 10.53
CA LEU A 67 17.28 -12.75 11.02
C LEU A 67 18.68 -13.22 11.38
N ASN A 68 19.74 -12.48 10.99
CA ASN A 68 21.12 -12.82 11.30
C ASN A 68 21.91 -11.62 11.82
N ASN A 69 23.05 -11.90 12.46
CA ASN A 69 23.91 -10.87 13.04
C ASN A 69 24.53 -9.94 12.00
N GLU A 70 24.76 -10.43 10.79
CA GLU A 70 25.30 -9.66 9.66
C GLU A 70 24.25 -8.76 9.01
N ARG A 71 22.96 -8.97 9.36
CA ARG A 71 21.81 -8.23 8.85
C ARG A 71 21.68 -8.21 7.32
N ASN A 72 22.26 -9.22 6.68
CA ASN A 72 22.16 -9.40 5.24
C ASN A 72 20.92 -10.19 4.82
N PHE A 73 20.29 -10.87 5.77
CA PHE A 73 19.02 -11.58 5.57
C PHE A 73 18.01 -11.19 6.64
N GLY A 74 16.79 -10.92 6.24
CA GLY A 74 15.72 -10.47 7.13
C GLY A 74 14.33 -10.65 6.55
N VAL A 75 13.34 -10.30 7.34
CA VAL A 75 11.94 -10.19 6.92
C VAL A 75 11.42 -8.79 7.21
N GLY A 76 10.58 -8.31 6.33
CA GLY A 76 9.77 -7.12 6.55
C GLY A 76 8.34 -7.53 6.90
N ILE A 77 7.80 -6.96 7.95
CA ILE A 77 6.38 -7.11 8.30
C ILE A 77 5.78 -5.74 8.57
N GLY A 78 4.57 -5.52 8.09
CA GLY A 78 3.99 -4.20 8.16
C GLY A 78 2.48 -4.18 8.33
N ALA A 79 1.96 -2.96 8.25
CA ALA A 79 0.54 -2.68 8.19
C ALA A 79 0.29 -1.51 7.25
N GLY A 80 -0.77 -1.57 6.50
CA GLY A 80 -1.16 -0.54 5.55
C GLY A 80 -2.63 -0.52 5.25
N LEU A 81 -2.99 0.40 4.37
CA LEU A 81 -4.34 0.58 3.85
C LEU A 81 -4.32 0.55 2.33
N SER A 82 -5.29 -0.13 1.76
CA SER A 82 -5.58 -0.16 0.33
C SER A 82 -6.93 0.47 0.07
N LEU A 83 -6.95 1.51 -0.75
CA LEU A 83 -8.15 2.23 -1.15
C LEU A 83 -8.33 2.02 -2.65
N SER A 84 -9.31 1.20 -3.00
CA SER A 84 -9.59 0.82 -4.38
C SER A 84 -10.86 1.47 -4.88
N SER A 85 -10.84 1.88 -6.12
CA SER A 85 -11.95 2.48 -6.81
C SER A 85 -12.08 1.89 -8.20
N SER A 86 -13.12 1.09 -8.41
CA SER A 86 -13.41 0.42 -9.67
C SER A 86 -14.69 0.93 -10.30
N SER A 87 -14.67 1.13 -11.61
CA SER A 87 -15.81 1.59 -12.38
C SER A 87 -16.14 0.58 -13.48
N SER A 88 -17.37 0.10 -13.50
CA SER A 88 -17.84 -0.89 -14.48
C SER A 88 -19.33 -0.77 -14.72
N ASN A 89 -19.83 -1.53 -15.68
CA ASN A 89 -21.28 -1.66 -15.92
C ASN A 89 -21.93 -2.82 -15.14
N LEU A 90 -21.25 -3.37 -14.12
CA LEU A 90 -21.81 -4.39 -13.23
C LEU A 90 -22.57 -3.72 -12.09
N LYS A 91 -23.89 -3.87 -12.07
CA LYS A 91 -24.76 -3.45 -10.98
C LYS A 91 -24.95 -4.60 -10.01
N LEU A 92 -24.71 -4.39 -8.72
CA LEU A 92 -25.05 -5.34 -7.69
C LEU A 92 -26.38 -4.96 -7.03
N ASN A 93 -27.19 -5.99 -6.88
CA ASN A 93 -28.43 -5.92 -6.13
C ASN A 93 -28.36 -6.92 -4.97
N GLU A 94 -28.77 -6.48 -3.80
CA GLU A 94 -28.92 -7.35 -2.63
C GLU A 94 -30.41 -7.49 -2.32
N ILE A 95 -30.92 -8.73 -2.38
CA ILE A 95 -32.31 -9.06 -2.04
C ILE A 95 -32.27 -10.24 -1.07
N ASN A 96 -32.81 -10.08 0.12
CA ASN A 96 -32.85 -11.12 1.16
C ASN A 96 -31.47 -11.70 1.49
N ASN A 97 -30.44 -10.87 1.64
CA ASN A 97 -29.04 -11.25 1.88
C ASN A 97 -28.40 -12.08 0.74
N VAL A 98 -29.03 -12.13 -0.44
CA VAL A 98 -28.43 -12.73 -1.64
C VAL A 98 -27.95 -11.61 -2.53
N ILE A 99 -26.66 -11.60 -2.83
CA ILE A 99 -26.05 -10.64 -3.74
C ILE A 99 -26.13 -11.21 -5.15
N SER A 100 -26.76 -10.47 -6.06
CA SER A 100 -26.82 -10.78 -7.50
C SER A 100 -26.16 -9.68 -8.30
N GLY A 101 -25.43 -10.06 -9.36
CA GLY A 101 -24.81 -9.14 -10.30
C GLY A 101 -25.58 -9.10 -11.61
N GLU A 102 -25.83 -7.91 -12.13
CA GLU A 102 -26.46 -7.67 -13.42
C GLU A 102 -25.56 -6.76 -14.26
N ILE A 103 -25.34 -7.11 -15.52
CA ILE A 103 -24.63 -6.27 -16.47
C ILE A 103 -25.67 -5.34 -17.12
N VAL A 104 -25.53 -4.04 -16.89
CA VAL A 104 -26.46 -3.02 -17.38
C VAL A 104 -25.89 -2.30 -18.61
N SER A 105 -26.79 -1.87 -19.51
CA SER A 105 -26.42 -1.09 -20.69
C SER A 105 -25.92 0.29 -20.29
N GLY A 106 -25.01 0.88 -21.09
CA GLY A 106 -24.42 2.19 -20.79
C GLY A 106 -25.41 3.36 -20.80
N GLU A 107 -26.60 3.17 -21.31
CA GLU A 107 -27.69 4.17 -21.33
C GLU A 107 -28.49 4.21 -20.02
N ASP A 108 -28.42 3.14 -19.22
CA ASP A 108 -29.23 2.98 -18.00
C ASP A 108 -28.60 3.64 -16.75
N PHE A 109 -27.35 4.11 -16.84
CA PHE A 109 -26.69 4.74 -15.70
C PHE A 109 -25.64 5.78 -16.10
N THR A 110 -25.57 6.85 -15.33
CA THR A 110 -24.55 7.90 -15.52
C THR A 110 -23.21 7.54 -14.86
N LYS A 111 -23.25 6.78 -13.76
CA LYS A 111 -22.06 6.40 -12.99
C LYS A 111 -22.34 5.14 -12.18
N ASN A 112 -21.48 4.15 -12.35
CA ASN A 112 -21.44 2.98 -11.49
C ASN A 112 -20.01 2.77 -11.00
N LYS A 113 -19.77 2.94 -9.72
CA LYS A 113 -18.46 2.96 -9.11
C LYS A 113 -18.47 2.29 -7.75
N TRP A 114 -17.48 1.43 -7.55
CA TRP A 114 -17.25 0.72 -6.30
C TRP A 114 -16.03 1.28 -5.62
N ASN A 115 -16.16 1.52 -4.33
CA ASN A 115 -15.02 1.86 -3.49
C ASN A 115 -14.86 0.79 -2.43
N THR A 116 -13.65 0.25 -2.35
CA THR A 116 -13.28 -0.75 -1.35
C THR A 116 -12.12 -0.21 -0.52
N SER A 117 -12.21 -0.40 0.78
CA SER A 117 -11.12 -0.11 1.71
C SER A 117 -10.72 -1.40 2.40
N SER A 118 -9.44 -1.73 2.37
CA SER A 118 -8.89 -2.96 2.95
C SER A 118 -7.69 -2.63 3.81
N ILE A 119 -7.47 -3.44 4.84
CA ILE A 119 -6.23 -3.43 5.62
C ILE A 119 -5.26 -4.38 4.93
N GLU A 120 -4.02 -3.95 4.74
CA GLU A 120 -2.93 -4.76 4.20
C GLU A 120 -1.97 -5.16 5.32
N ILE A 121 -1.48 -6.39 5.26
CA ILE A 121 -0.40 -6.89 6.12
C ILE A 121 0.72 -7.35 5.19
N PRO A 122 1.59 -6.44 4.73
CA PRO A 122 2.69 -6.80 3.85
C PRO A 122 3.70 -7.69 4.59
N PHE A 123 4.18 -8.70 3.89
CA PHE A 123 5.25 -9.57 4.33
C PHE A 123 6.30 -9.67 3.23
N GLU A 124 7.56 -9.33 3.55
CA GLU A 124 8.67 -9.34 2.62
C GLU A 124 9.79 -10.25 3.09
N ILE A 125 10.43 -10.95 2.16
CA ILE A 125 11.73 -11.58 2.38
C ILE A 125 12.79 -10.63 1.83
N ARG A 126 13.76 -10.29 2.66
CA ARG A 126 14.78 -9.28 2.36
C ARG A 126 16.18 -9.90 2.34
N TRP A 127 16.89 -9.64 1.27
CA TRP A 127 18.30 -9.98 1.14
C TRP A 127 19.09 -8.76 0.68
N ARG A 128 20.26 -8.54 1.30
CA ARG A 128 21.10 -7.38 1.02
C ARG A 128 22.59 -7.76 1.11
N THR A 129 23.41 -7.17 0.26
CA THR A 129 24.85 -7.46 0.17
C THR A 129 25.71 -6.49 0.96
N SER A 130 25.13 -5.44 1.58
CA SER A 130 25.91 -4.34 2.11
C SER A 130 25.50 -3.92 3.51
N THR A 131 26.51 -3.42 4.22
CA THR A 131 26.39 -2.67 5.45
C THR A 131 26.10 -1.17 5.13
N PRO A 132 25.57 -0.38 6.08
CA PRO A 132 25.23 1.04 5.88
C PRO A 132 26.40 1.94 5.45
N THR A 133 27.63 1.51 5.65
CA THR A 133 28.85 2.26 5.29
C THR A 133 29.25 2.14 3.83
N ASN A 134 28.65 1.24 3.07
CA ASN A 134 28.94 1.04 1.64
C ASN A 134 27.93 1.78 0.75
N TYR A 135 28.39 2.72 -0.05
CA TYR A 135 27.56 3.47 -1.01
C TYR A 135 27.09 2.64 -2.22
N LYS A 136 27.63 1.44 -2.43
CA LYS A 136 27.23 0.52 -3.49
C LYS A 136 26.71 -0.77 -2.89
N PHE A 137 25.40 -0.98 -2.95
CA PHE A 137 24.77 -2.19 -2.43
C PHE A 137 23.64 -2.67 -3.35
N TRP A 138 23.43 -3.96 -3.34
CA TRP A 138 22.28 -4.60 -3.96
C TRP A 138 21.29 -5.01 -2.87
N ARG A 139 20.02 -4.76 -3.14
CA ARG A 139 18.91 -5.18 -2.31
C ARG A 139 17.92 -5.93 -3.17
N VAL A 140 17.43 -7.04 -2.68
CA VAL A 140 16.37 -7.82 -3.31
C VAL A 140 15.27 -8.01 -2.29
N TYR A 141 14.07 -7.66 -2.68
CA TYR A 141 12.85 -7.86 -1.91
C TYR A 141 11.95 -8.78 -2.69
N ALA A 142 11.31 -9.73 -2.01
CA ALA A 142 10.21 -10.52 -2.54
C ALA A 142 9.02 -10.32 -1.61
N GLU A 143 7.91 -9.89 -2.16
CA GLU A 143 6.65 -9.65 -1.47
C GLU A 143 5.64 -10.72 -1.88
N ILE A 144 4.88 -11.22 -0.92
CA ILE A 144 3.74 -12.09 -1.14
C ILE A 144 2.51 -11.35 -0.59
N GLY A 145 1.59 -11.01 -1.47
CA GLY A 145 0.34 -10.33 -1.18
C GLY A 145 -0.86 -11.24 -1.37
#